data_32fdfef3f3248e429b76f8381c5411ec
#
_entry.id   32fdfef3f3248e429b76f8381c5411ec
#
_cell.length_a   1.000
_cell.length_b   1.000
_cell.length_c   1.000
_cell.angle_alpha   90.00
_cell.angle_beta   90.00
_cell.angle_gamma   90.00
#
_symmetry.space_group_name_H-M   'P 1'
#
loop_
_entity.id
_entity.type
_entity.pdbx_description
1 polymer ?
#
loop_
_entity_poly.entity_id
_entity_poly.type
_entity_poly.pdbx_seq_one_letter_code
_entity_poly.pdbx_strand_id
1 'polypeptide(L)'
;MRSNLGSCLSSLIRQYVKLKQALGRDFGREGRVLAHVDQFLSKVGASDFTQTEFEGWCRTQLHLSSGVRRGRMQVVRNFCLYRRRTEPNCFVPDDRLLPTRHQVVRPHIFSEMEIMRLLQAAARVPTSTRLVLRPFVLRLAIVLLYTTGLRRGELVRLTLGDYDQRERTLLIRESKFHKSRYLPLSVDASREINAYLAARTKHRLPMLSDSPLLWSGHASERGFSADSLWHNMRELCRSADIRKFDGRFPRVHDYRHSFAISTLLRWYRSGVDIQARLPLLATYMGHVSIVSTEYYLHFVPDLAHAASNRFCSRYGALIQRPAQGGVS
;
A
#
# COMPACT_ATOMS: atom_id res chain seq x y z
N MET A 1 6.00 -17.51 17.59
CA MET A 1 6.41 -18.86 17.17
C MET A 1 7.93 -18.97 17.33
N ARG A 2 8.40 -19.77 18.26
CA ARG A 2 9.81 -20.15 18.36
C ARG A 2 10.05 -21.22 17.28
N SER A 3 10.52 -20.81 16.10
CA SER A 3 11.03 -21.76 15.12
C SER A 3 12.30 -22.36 15.71
N ASN A 4 12.29 -23.68 15.92
CA ASN A 4 13.50 -24.41 16.29
C ASN A 4 14.44 -24.36 15.09
N LEU A 5 15.41 -23.43 15.15
CA LEU A 5 16.48 -23.31 14.16
C LEU A 5 17.52 -24.37 14.50
N GLY A 6 17.92 -25.21 13.55
CA GLY A 6 18.77 -26.39 13.79
C GLY A 6 19.91 -26.59 12.78
N SER A 7 20.07 -25.69 11.77
CA SER A 7 21.15 -25.80 10.79
C SER A 7 22.49 -25.24 11.28
N CYS A 8 23.55 -25.43 10.50
CA CYS A 8 24.87 -24.83 10.68
C CYS A 8 24.83 -23.29 10.81
N LEU A 9 23.84 -22.60 10.20
CA LEU A 9 23.69 -21.15 10.21
C LEU A 9 22.74 -20.62 11.29
N SER A 10 22.12 -21.48 12.10
CA SER A 10 21.10 -21.11 13.09
C SER A 10 21.51 -19.99 14.03
N SER A 11 22.75 -20.06 14.55
CA SER A 11 23.29 -19.05 15.47
C SER A 11 23.44 -17.69 14.79
N LEU A 12 24.01 -17.68 13.59
CA LEU A 12 24.27 -16.48 12.80
C LEU A 12 22.96 -15.83 12.33
N ILE A 13 21.96 -16.63 11.94
CA ILE A 13 20.61 -16.14 11.59
C ILE A 13 19.98 -15.43 12.80
N ARG A 14 20.06 -16.03 14.00
CA ARG A 14 19.54 -15.40 15.23
C ARG A 14 20.25 -14.07 15.53
N GLN A 15 21.57 -14.02 15.40
CA GLN A 15 22.33 -12.78 15.59
C GLN A 15 21.92 -11.70 14.60
N TYR A 16 21.81 -12.05 13.31
CA TYR A 16 21.40 -11.11 12.27
C TYR A 16 19.99 -10.56 12.50
N VAL A 17 19.03 -11.41 12.85
CA VAL A 17 17.64 -10.98 13.15
C VAL A 17 17.64 -10.03 14.35
N LYS A 18 18.33 -10.38 15.46
CA LYS A 18 18.46 -9.52 16.64
C LYS A 18 19.10 -8.17 16.29
N LEU A 19 20.16 -8.15 15.49
CA LEU A 19 20.80 -6.91 15.03
C LEU A 19 19.81 -6.04 14.26
N LYS A 20 19.04 -6.61 13.33
CA LYS A 20 18.06 -5.84 12.56
C LYS A 20 16.95 -5.28 13.43
N GLN A 21 16.50 -6.03 14.43
CA GLN A 21 15.51 -5.57 15.40
C GLN A 21 16.06 -4.48 16.33
N ALA A 22 17.30 -4.62 16.82
CA ALA A 22 17.96 -3.59 17.60
C ALA A 22 18.15 -2.27 16.82
N LEU A 23 18.27 -2.35 15.48
CA LEU A 23 18.28 -1.20 14.57
C LEU A 23 16.87 -0.65 14.26
N GLY A 24 15.85 -1.01 15.03
CA GLY A 24 14.50 -0.48 14.92
C GLY A 24 13.67 -1.09 13.78
N ARG A 25 14.07 -2.24 13.19
CA ARG A 25 13.27 -2.92 12.16
C ARG A 25 12.42 -4.02 12.80
N ASP A 26 11.14 -4.13 12.42
CA ASP A 26 10.28 -5.25 12.83
C ASP A 26 10.90 -6.60 12.41
N PHE A 27 11.42 -6.70 11.20
CA PHE A 27 12.12 -7.85 10.63
C PHE A 27 11.41 -9.20 10.77
N GLY A 28 10.12 -9.21 11.10
CA GLY A 28 9.36 -10.44 11.33
C GLY A 28 9.12 -11.26 10.06
N ARG A 29 8.89 -10.59 8.91
CA ARG A 29 8.71 -11.27 7.62
C ARG A 29 10.03 -11.84 7.11
N GLU A 30 11.08 -11.06 7.15
CA GLU A 30 12.43 -11.43 6.74
C GLU A 30 12.96 -12.57 7.62
N GLY A 31 12.73 -12.50 8.92
CA GLY A 31 13.07 -13.56 9.86
C GLY A 31 12.41 -14.91 9.52
N ARG A 32 11.14 -14.89 9.06
CA ARG A 32 10.47 -16.11 8.58
C ARG A 32 11.10 -16.69 7.31
N VAL A 33 11.59 -15.83 6.41
CA VAL A 33 12.32 -16.29 5.22
C VAL A 33 13.61 -16.98 5.63
N LEU A 34 14.38 -16.39 6.54
CA LEU A 34 15.63 -16.99 7.03
C LEU A 34 15.38 -18.28 7.83
N ALA A 35 14.31 -18.34 8.61
CA ALA A 35 13.91 -19.58 9.28
C ALA A 35 13.56 -20.70 8.29
N HIS A 36 12.96 -20.37 7.15
CA HIS A 36 12.68 -21.35 6.09
C HIS A 36 13.97 -21.82 5.40
N VAL A 37 14.99 -20.97 5.25
CA VAL A 37 16.33 -21.38 4.77
C VAL A 37 16.98 -22.32 5.79
N ASP A 38 16.93 -21.98 7.06
CA ASP A 38 17.48 -22.82 8.15
C ASP A 38 16.85 -24.23 8.18
N GLN A 39 15.53 -24.31 8.07
CA GLN A 39 14.81 -25.58 8.00
C GLN A 39 15.20 -26.40 6.76
N PHE A 40 15.40 -25.73 5.61
CA PHE A 40 15.86 -26.40 4.40
C PHE A 40 17.26 -26.99 4.59
N LEU A 41 18.21 -26.20 5.10
CA LEU A 41 19.58 -26.64 5.36
C LEU A 41 19.64 -27.80 6.36
N SER A 42 18.87 -27.72 7.44
CA SER A 42 18.75 -28.80 8.43
C SER A 42 18.21 -30.09 7.80
N LYS A 43 17.21 -29.98 6.90
CA LYS A 43 16.61 -31.13 6.22
C LYS A 43 17.58 -31.83 5.28
N VAL A 44 18.42 -31.07 4.55
CA VAL A 44 19.41 -31.65 3.62
C VAL A 44 20.73 -32.00 4.28
N GLY A 45 20.89 -31.75 5.60
CA GLY A 45 22.10 -32.05 6.35
C GLY A 45 23.32 -31.22 5.89
N ALA A 46 23.09 -30.00 5.38
CA ALA A 46 24.13 -29.17 4.83
C ALA A 46 25.08 -28.66 5.93
N SER A 47 26.39 -28.79 5.70
CA SER A 47 27.45 -28.27 6.59
C SER A 47 27.72 -26.77 6.35
N ASP A 48 27.34 -26.24 5.19
CA ASP A 48 27.43 -24.82 4.84
C ASP A 48 26.32 -24.42 3.85
N PHE A 49 26.24 -23.12 3.55
CA PHE A 49 25.34 -22.55 2.55
C PHE A 49 26.13 -22.14 1.32
N THR A 50 26.15 -23.01 0.33
CA THR A 50 26.83 -22.82 -0.96
C THR A 50 25.86 -22.47 -2.07
N GLN A 51 26.35 -22.36 -3.31
CA GLN A 51 25.48 -22.16 -4.47
C GLN A 51 24.49 -23.31 -4.65
N THR A 52 24.90 -24.54 -4.40
CA THR A 52 24.04 -25.74 -4.53
C THR A 52 22.85 -25.68 -3.58
N GLU A 53 23.09 -25.35 -2.30
CA GLU A 53 22.03 -25.19 -1.32
C GLU A 53 21.11 -24.03 -1.64
N PHE A 54 21.67 -22.90 -2.11
CA PHE A 54 20.86 -21.76 -2.57
C PHE A 54 19.94 -22.15 -3.72
N GLU A 55 20.45 -22.81 -4.75
CA GLU A 55 19.65 -23.25 -5.90
C GLU A 55 18.59 -24.29 -5.47
N GLY A 56 18.96 -25.25 -4.64
CA GLY A 56 18.05 -26.22 -4.03
C GLY A 56 16.91 -25.56 -3.28
N TRP A 57 17.23 -24.57 -2.42
CA TRP A 57 16.23 -23.78 -1.72
C TRP A 57 15.37 -22.97 -2.69
N CYS A 58 15.92 -22.39 -3.74
CA CYS A 58 15.17 -21.64 -4.76
C CYS A 58 14.15 -22.53 -5.47
N ARG A 59 14.46 -23.79 -5.76
CA ARG A 59 13.52 -24.75 -6.36
C ARG A 59 12.29 -24.97 -5.48
N THR A 60 12.43 -24.95 -4.15
CA THR A 60 11.27 -25.05 -3.23
C THR A 60 10.31 -23.86 -3.33
N GLN A 61 10.73 -22.76 -3.97
CA GLN A 61 9.96 -21.52 -4.08
C GLN A 61 9.26 -21.35 -5.44
N LEU A 62 9.34 -22.33 -6.35
CA LEU A 62 8.82 -22.19 -7.73
C LEU A 62 7.30 -21.95 -7.80
N HIS A 63 6.56 -22.40 -6.79
CA HIS A 63 5.12 -22.18 -6.67
C HIS A 63 4.75 -20.71 -6.35
N LEU A 64 5.73 -19.88 -5.95
CA LEU A 64 5.53 -18.46 -5.65
C LEU A 64 5.73 -17.59 -6.90
N SER A 65 5.07 -16.42 -6.92
CA SER A 65 5.29 -15.45 -7.99
C SER A 65 6.74 -14.95 -8.03
N SER A 66 7.24 -14.56 -9.22
CA SER A 66 8.62 -14.11 -9.41
C SER A 66 8.98 -12.91 -8.50
N GLY A 67 8.06 -11.98 -8.27
CA GLY A 67 8.27 -10.87 -7.36
C GLY A 67 8.44 -11.30 -5.89
N VAL A 68 7.67 -12.28 -5.44
CA VAL A 68 7.82 -12.86 -4.09
C VAL A 68 9.13 -13.62 -3.98
N ARG A 69 9.48 -14.44 -4.98
CA ARG A 69 10.76 -15.16 -5.03
C ARG A 69 11.93 -14.19 -4.97
N ARG A 70 11.93 -13.14 -5.83
CA ARG A 70 12.96 -12.10 -5.80
C ARG A 70 13.11 -11.48 -4.41
N GLY A 71 11.99 -11.09 -3.78
CA GLY A 71 12.02 -10.50 -2.43
C GLY A 71 12.62 -11.45 -1.39
N ARG A 72 12.29 -12.74 -1.43
CA ARG A 72 12.85 -13.75 -0.52
C ARG A 72 14.34 -13.98 -0.79
N MET A 73 14.76 -14.12 -2.04
CA MET A 73 16.16 -14.26 -2.42
C MET A 73 17.00 -13.04 -2.01
N GLN A 74 16.43 -11.84 -2.12
CA GLN A 74 17.09 -10.61 -1.67
C GLN A 74 17.34 -10.60 -0.15
N VAL A 75 16.41 -11.14 0.65
CA VAL A 75 16.60 -11.30 2.10
C VAL A 75 17.78 -12.24 2.36
N VAL A 76 17.85 -13.36 1.66
CA VAL A 76 18.95 -14.34 1.80
C VAL A 76 20.28 -13.70 1.37
N ARG A 77 20.31 -13.03 0.23
CA ARG A 77 21.51 -12.31 -0.24
C ARG A 77 22.01 -11.29 0.79
N ASN A 78 21.11 -10.51 1.36
CA ASN A 78 21.47 -9.52 2.40
C ASN A 78 22.02 -10.18 3.67
N PHE A 79 21.53 -11.36 4.03
CA PHE A 79 22.08 -12.16 5.12
C PHE A 79 23.46 -12.69 4.77
N CYS A 80 23.68 -13.23 3.57
CA CYS A 80 25.00 -13.69 3.12
C CYS A 80 26.02 -12.53 3.06
N LEU A 81 25.61 -11.34 2.64
CA LEU A 81 26.46 -10.14 2.69
C LEU A 81 26.82 -9.73 4.14
N TYR A 82 25.93 -9.97 5.11
CA TYR A 82 26.26 -9.78 6.51
C TYR A 82 27.27 -10.81 6.98
N ARG A 83 27.09 -12.10 6.64
CA ARG A 83 27.99 -13.21 6.95
C ARG A 83 29.41 -12.95 6.39
N ARG A 84 29.52 -12.41 5.17
CA ARG A 84 30.81 -12.11 4.51
C ARG A 84 31.72 -11.17 5.32
N ARG A 85 31.19 -10.41 6.29
CA ARG A 85 31.99 -9.53 7.16
C ARG A 85 32.92 -10.30 8.08
N THR A 86 32.54 -11.50 8.48
CA THR A 86 33.31 -12.39 9.34
C THR A 86 33.86 -13.60 8.59
N GLU A 87 33.24 -13.98 7.48
CA GLU A 87 33.60 -15.12 6.63
C GLU A 87 33.74 -14.64 5.17
N PRO A 88 34.88 -14.06 4.78
CA PRO A 88 35.06 -13.41 3.46
C PRO A 88 34.78 -14.34 2.28
N ASN A 89 35.08 -15.62 2.42
CA ASN A 89 34.92 -16.63 1.38
C ASN A 89 33.51 -17.28 1.32
N CYS A 90 32.58 -16.87 2.18
CA CYS A 90 31.24 -17.45 2.14
C CYS A 90 30.51 -17.12 0.84
N PHE A 91 29.67 -18.02 0.39
CA PHE A 91 28.83 -17.83 -0.78
C PHE A 91 27.86 -16.65 -0.58
N VAL A 92 27.74 -15.80 -1.61
CA VAL A 92 26.74 -14.75 -1.70
C VAL A 92 26.05 -14.84 -3.04
N PRO A 93 24.72 -15.04 -3.10
CA PRO A 93 24.00 -15.08 -4.37
C PRO A 93 24.24 -13.82 -5.20
N ASP A 94 24.53 -13.98 -6.50
CA ASP A 94 24.61 -12.84 -7.43
C ASP A 94 23.23 -12.22 -7.64
N ASP A 95 23.17 -10.90 -7.75
CA ASP A 95 21.92 -10.17 -8.03
C ASP A 95 21.32 -10.55 -9.39
N ARG A 96 22.17 -10.97 -10.34
CA ARG A 96 21.79 -11.46 -11.68
C ARG A 96 20.99 -12.77 -11.63
N LEU A 97 21.17 -13.60 -10.59
CA LEU A 97 20.42 -14.84 -10.39
C LEU A 97 18.99 -14.59 -9.90
N LEU A 98 18.70 -13.38 -9.44
CA LEU A 98 17.38 -13.06 -8.92
C LEU A 98 16.39 -12.91 -10.06
N PRO A 99 15.16 -13.46 -9.91
CA PRO A 99 14.13 -13.28 -10.93
C PRO A 99 13.93 -11.83 -11.32
N THR A 100 13.65 -11.55 -12.58
CA THR A 100 13.35 -10.20 -13.04
C THR A 100 12.22 -9.57 -12.24
N ARG A 101 12.26 -8.26 -12.04
CA ARG A 101 11.15 -7.56 -11.42
C ARG A 101 9.91 -7.75 -12.28
N HIS A 102 8.79 -8.08 -11.64
CA HIS A 102 7.51 -8.21 -12.34
C HIS A 102 7.21 -6.96 -13.15
N GLN A 103 6.48 -7.17 -14.25
CA GLN A 103 5.80 -6.09 -14.94
C GLN A 103 5.03 -5.22 -13.95
N VAL A 104 5.07 -3.92 -14.18
CA VAL A 104 4.34 -2.95 -13.38
C VAL A 104 2.85 -3.30 -13.47
N VAL A 105 2.27 -3.69 -12.34
CA VAL A 105 0.84 -4.01 -12.29
C VAL A 105 0.07 -2.72 -12.49
N ARG A 106 -0.66 -2.62 -13.61
CA ARG A 106 -1.53 -1.47 -13.89
C ARG A 106 -2.54 -1.30 -12.75
N PRO A 107 -2.55 -0.14 -12.06
CA PRO A 107 -3.49 0.11 -10.99
C PRO A 107 -4.92 0.24 -11.55
N HIS A 108 -5.91 -0.11 -10.74
CA HIS A 108 -7.29 0.28 -11.00
C HIS A 108 -7.51 1.71 -10.50
N ILE A 109 -8.07 2.56 -11.34
CA ILE A 109 -8.43 3.93 -10.97
C ILE A 109 -9.93 3.98 -10.80
N PHE A 110 -10.35 4.12 -9.54
CA PHE A 110 -11.77 4.18 -9.22
C PHE A 110 -12.41 5.44 -9.78
N SER A 111 -13.47 5.26 -10.55
CA SER A 111 -14.37 6.34 -10.95
C SER A 111 -15.27 6.78 -9.79
N GLU A 112 -15.84 7.99 -9.88
CA GLU A 112 -16.82 8.47 -8.89
C GLU A 112 -18.02 7.54 -8.77
N MET A 113 -18.52 7.01 -9.90
CA MET A 113 -19.61 6.06 -9.92
C MET A 113 -19.28 4.75 -9.21
N GLU A 114 -18.06 4.24 -9.34
CA GLU A 114 -17.62 3.06 -8.61
C GLU A 114 -17.53 3.31 -7.11
N ILE A 115 -17.02 4.49 -6.70
CA ILE A 115 -17.02 4.89 -5.28
C ILE A 115 -18.44 4.99 -4.72
N MET A 116 -19.38 5.57 -5.47
CA MET A 116 -20.79 5.62 -5.06
C MET A 116 -21.37 4.21 -4.88
N ARG A 117 -21.12 3.29 -5.80
CA ARG A 117 -21.56 1.88 -5.68
C ARG A 117 -20.93 1.19 -4.46
N LEU A 118 -19.66 1.44 -4.18
CA LEU A 118 -18.99 0.92 -2.98
C LEU A 118 -19.60 1.45 -1.68
N LEU A 119 -19.92 2.75 -1.62
CA LEU A 119 -20.58 3.36 -0.47
C LEU A 119 -21.98 2.80 -0.25
N GLN A 120 -22.75 2.57 -1.33
CA GLN A 120 -24.05 1.90 -1.28
C GLN A 120 -23.91 0.43 -0.82
N ALA A 121 -22.92 -0.29 -1.35
CA ALA A 121 -22.65 -1.66 -0.94
C ALA A 121 -22.27 -1.72 0.55
N ALA A 122 -21.44 -0.79 1.04
CA ALA A 122 -21.08 -0.70 2.45
C ALA A 122 -22.29 -0.47 3.37
N ALA A 123 -23.25 0.37 2.94
CA ALA A 123 -24.49 0.63 3.70
C ALA A 123 -25.40 -0.62 3.80
N ARG A 124 -25.30 -1.56 2.87
CA ARG A 124 -26.10 -2.80 2.82
C ARG A 124 -25.41 -3.99 3.53
N VAL A 125 -24.20 -3.79 4.06
CA VAL A 125 -23.50 -4.88 4.77
C VAL A 125 -24.30 -5.29 6.01
N PRO A 126 -24.57 -6.61 6.19
CA PRO A 126 -25.31 -7.07 7.34
C PRO A 126 -24.62 -6.70 8.66
N THR A 127 -25.39 -6.28 9.63
CA THR A 127 -24.98 -6.03 11.00
C THR A 127 -25.32 -7.21 11.89
N SER A 128 -24.59 -7.35 12.96
CA SER A 128 -24.90 -8.27 14.06
C SER A 128 -24.66 -7.57 15.39
N THR A 129 -25.09 -8.15 16.48
CA THR A 129 -24.86 -7.61 17.83
C THR A 129 -23.38 -7.32 18.11
N ARG A 130 -22.47 -8.10 17.52
CA ARG A 130 -21.00 -7.93 17.65
C ARG A 130 -20.42 -6.97 16.61
N LEU A 131 -21.10 -6.73 15.49
CA LEU A 131 -20.59 -5.99 14.33
C LEU A 131 -21.52 -4.84 13.94
N VAL A 132 -22.12 -4.19 14.93
CA VAL A 132 -23.15 -3.16 14.76
C VAL A 132 -22.66 -1.96 13.94
N LEU A 133 -21.38 -1.60 14.03
CA LEU A 133 -20.79 -0.48 13.29
C LEU A 133 -20.17 -0.89 11.95
N ARG A 134 -20.25 -2.14 11.55
CA ARG A 134 -19.55 -2.62 10.32
C ARG A 134 -19.87 -1.78 9.07
N PRO A 135 -21.12 -1.40 8.77
CA PRO A 135 -21.42 -0.52 7.63
C PRO A 135 -20.72 0.84 7.74
N PHE A 136 -20.75 1.46 8.93
CA PHE A 136 -20.13 2.76 9.17
C PHE A 136 -18.60 2.71 9.04
N VAL A 137 -17.97 1.68 9.60
CA VAL A 137 -16.50 1.49 9.52
C VAL A 137 -16.06 1.28 8.09
N LEU A 138 -16.79 0.46 7.31
CA LEU A 138 -16.42 0.20 5.92
C LEU A 138 -16.63 1.43 5.05
N ARG A 139 -17.72 2.16 5.27
CA ARG A 139 -17.98 3.44 4.62
C ARG A 139 -16.87 4.46 4.94
N LEU A 140 -16.52 4.63 6.21
CA LEU A 140 -15.42 5.49 6.64
C LEU A 140 -14.09 5.08 6.01
N ALA A 141 -13.79 3.78 5.95
CA ALA A 141 -12.57 3.28 5.34
C ALA A 141 -12.48 3.63 3.84
N ILE A 142 -13.60 3.48 3.09
CA ILE A 142 -13.65 3.88 1.66
C ILE A 142 -13.37 5.37 1.53
N VAL A 143 -14.07 6.21 2.31
CA VAL A 143 -13.92 7.67 2.23
C VAL A 143 -12.49 8.08 2.54
N LEU A 144 -11.93 7.61 3.65
CA LEU A 144 -10.56 7.97 4.03
C LEU A 144 -9.53 7.48 3.01
N LEU A 145 -9.63 6.24 2.52
CA LEU A 145 -8.71 5.73 1.51
C LEU A 145 -8.78 6.55 0.21
N TYR A 146 -9.97 6.90 -0.24
CA TYR A 146 -10.19 7.59 -1.52
C TYR A 146 -9.84 9.07 -1.45
N THR A 147 -10.20 9.77 -0.36
CA THR A 147 -10.01 11.23 -0.24
C THR A 147 -8.65 11.64 0.29
N THR A 148 -7.91 10.73 0.93
CA THR A 148 -6.62 11.05 1.56
C THR A 148 -5.45 10.25 0.99
N GLY A 149 -5.71 9.19 0.25
CA GLY A 149 -4.66 8.31 -0.26
C GLY A 149 -3.83 7.62 0.82
N LEU A 150 -4.36 7.41 2.02
CA LEU A 150 -3.69 6.69 3.12
C LEU A 150 -3.24 5.29 2.68
N ARG A 151 -2.11 4.85 3.22
CA ARG A 151 -1.72 3.43 3.10
C ARG A 151 -2.64 2.57 3.97
N ARG A 152 -2.91 1.35 3.53
CA ARG A 152 -3.70 0.36 4.29
C ARG A 152 -3.21 0.24 5.75
N GLY A 153 -1.90 0.14 5.94
CA GLY A 153 -1.31 0.01 7.28
C GLY A 153 -1.39 1.30 8.10
N GLU A 154 -1.40 2.47 7.49
CA GLU A 154 -1.63 3.75 8.18
C GLU A 154 -3.06 3.81 8.68
N LEU A 155 -4.03 3.54 7.81
CA LEU A 155 -5.46 3.59 8.14
C LEU A 155 -5.84 2.67 9.32
N VAL A 156 -5.37 1.42 9.32
CA VAL A 156 -5.73 0.47 10.39
C VAL A 156 -5.04 0.74 11.73
N ARG A 157 -3.99 1.58 11.74
CA ARG A 157 -3.31 1.99 12.99
C ARG A 157 -3.87 3.28 13.59
N LEU A 158 -4.75 3.98 12.89
CA LEU A 158 -5.36 5.20 13.43
C LEU A 158 -6.14 4.91 14.71
N THR A 159 -5.94 5.78 15.70
CA THR A 159 -6.71 5.83 16.94
C THR A 159 -7.68 7.02 16.92
N LEU A 160 -8.58 7.08 17.89
CA LEU A 160 -9.48 8.22 18.03
C LEU A 160 -8.70 9.51 18.35
N GLY A 161 -7.63 9.42 19.15
CA GLY A 161 -6.77 10.55 19.48
C GLY A 161 -5.92 11.08 18.34
N ASP A 162 -5.87 10.37 17.19
CA ASP A 162 -5.18 10.87 16.01
C ASP A 162 -6.04 11.85 15.17
N TYR A 163 -7.33 11.98 15.46
CA TYR A 163 -8.23 12.90 14.77
C TYR A 163 -8.46 14.18 15.57
N ASP A 164 -8.05 15.31 15.02
CA ASP A 164 -8.40 16.63 15.51
C ASP A 164 -9.61 17.16 14.74
N GLN A 165 -10.75 17.24 15.44
CA GLN A 165 -12.01 17.69 14.85
C GLN A 165 -12.01 19.19 14.55
N ARG A 166 -11.30 20.02 15.35
CA ARG A 166 -11.26 21.49 15.18
C ARG A 166 -10.44 21.85 13.95
N GLU A 167 -9.22 21.31 13.88
CA GLU A 167 -8.30 21.54 12.77
C GLU A 167 -8.63 20.67 11.54
N ARG A 168 -9.53 19.70 11.67
CA ARG A 168 -9.85 18.70 10.63
C ARG A 168 -8.60 18.03 10.09
N THR A 169 -7.78 17.52 10.99
CA THR A 169 -6.53 16.83 10.66
C THR A 169 -6.47 15.43 11.22
N LEU A 170 -5.71 14.56 10.56
CA LEU A 170 -5.30 13.27 11.09
C LEU A 170 -3.80 13.26 11.32
N LEU A 171 -3.37 12.82 12.50
CA LEU A 171 -1.98 12.55 12.79
C LEU A 171 -1.62 11.12 12.34
N ILE A 172 -0.82 11.01 11.29
CA ILE A 172 -0.31 9.73 10.82
C ILE A 172 1.03 9.47 11.51
N ARG A 173 1.00 8.57 12.50
CA ARG A 173 2.19 8.24 13.30
C ARG A 173 3.03 7.18 12.59
N GLU A 174 4.35 7.27 12.77
CA GLU A 174 5.33 6.25 12.41
C GLU A 174 5.07 5.56 11.07
N SER A 175 4.89 6.35 10.02
CA SER A 175 4.77 5.83 8.67
C SER A 175 6.09 5.17 8.24
N LYS A 176 6.20 4.72 7.01
CA LYS A 176 7.45 4.15 6.47
C LYS A 176 8.62 5.10 6.76
N PHE A 177 9.69 4.61 7.40
CA PHE A 177 10.87 5.34 7.91
C PHE A 177 10.61 6.20 9.18
N HIS A 178 9.68 5.81 10.05
CA HIS A 178 9.40 6.46 11.35
C HIS A 178 9.05 7.96 11.24
N LYS A 179 8.51 8.39 10.09
CA LYS A 179 8.07 9.78 9.91
C LYS A 179 6.60 9.92 10.23
N SER A 180 6.26 10.85 11.11
CA SER A 180 4.89 11.27 11.38
C SER A 180 4.53 12.49 10.54
N ARG A 181 3.25 12.66 10.20
CA ARG A 181 2.74 13.83 9.49
C ARG A 181 1.31 14.13 9.85
N TYR A 182 0.96 15.40 9.84
CA TYR A 182 -0.44 15.84 9.86
C TYR A 182 -1.02 15.80 8.45
N LEU A 183 -2.23 15.28 8.36
CA LEU A 183 -2.96 15.10 7.11
C LEU A 183 -4.24 15.93 7.16
N PRO A 184 -4.31 17.10 6.49
CA PRO A 184 -5.54 17.88 6.41
C PRO A 184 -6.64 17.10 5.70
N LEU A 185 -7.85 17.19 6.21
CA LEU A 185 -9.05 16.54 5.69
C LEU A 185 -9.95 17.54 4.96
N SER A 186 -10.64 17.06 3.92
CA SER A 186 -11.77 17.80 3.36
C SER A 186 -12.93 17.88 4.36
N VAL A 187 -13.81 18.86 4.16
CA VAL A 187 -15.05 18.99 4.96
C VAL A 187 -15.85 17.70 4.95
N ASP A 188 -15.96 17.03 3.78
CA ASP A 188 -16.73 15.80 3.63
C ASP A 188 -16.09 14.62 4.33
N ALA A 189 -14.75 14.49 4.29
CA ALA A 189 -14.04 13.45 5.04
C ALA A 189 -14.21 13.64 6.57
N SER A 190 -14.12 14.88 7.06
CA SER A 190 -14.39 15.19 8.47
C SER A 190 -15.83 14.90 8.87
N ARG A 191 -16.80 15.25 8.01
CA ARG A 191 -18.23 14.94 8.24
C ARG A 191 -18.45 13.44 8.35
N GLU A 192 -17.82 12.64 7.53
CA GLU A 192 -17.91 11.19 7.59
C GLU A 192 -17.30 10.61 8.89
N ILE A 193 -16.15 11.12 9.34
CA ILE A 193 -15.58 10.74 10.64
C ILE A 193 -16.57 11.08 11.76
N ASN A 194 -17.11 12.30 11.78
CA ASN A 194 -18.02 12.75 12.83
C ASN A 194 -19.32 11.93 12.85
N ALA A 195 -19.87 11.57 11.69
CA ALA A 195 -21.04 10.68 11.59
C ALA A 195 -20.73 9.29 12.16
N TYR A 196 -19.56 8.75 11.88
CA TYR A 196 -19.10 7.49 12.46
C TYR A 196 -18.93 7.60 13.99
N LEU A 197 -18.33 8.67 14.49
CA LEU A 197 -18.16 8.89 15.94
C LEU A 197 -19.51 9.02 16.66
N ALA A 198 -20.46 9.73 16.07
CA ALA A 198 -21.84 9.82 16.60
C ALA A 198 -22.51 8.44 16.67
N ALA A 199 -22.37 7.61 15.63
CA ALA A 199 -22.87 6.24 15.64
C ALA A 199 -22.20 5.40 16.75
N ARG A 200 -20.87 5.57 16.93
CA ARG A 200 -20.10 4.87 17.97
C ARG A 200 -20.57 5.24 19.37
N THR A 201 -20.82 6.53 19.64
CA THR A 201 -21.38 7.03 20.90
C THR A 201 -22.79 6.49 21.13
N LYS A 202 -23.65 6.52 20.10
CA LYS A 202 -25.03 5.96 20.16
C LYS A 202 -25.05 4.49 20.60
N HIS A 203 -24.06 3.71 20.15
CA HIS A 203 -23.91 2.30 20.49
C HIS A 203 -23.08 2.07 21.77
N ARG A 204 -22.75 3.11 22.53
CA ARG A 204 -22.01 3.06 23.81
C ARG A 204 -20.68 2.30 23.70
N LEU A 205 -19.97 2.45 22.59
CA LEU A 205 -18.67 1.83 22.38
C LEU A 205 -17.54 2.71 22.97
N PRO A 206 -16.36 2.12 23.26
CA PRO A 206 -15.24 2.85 23.84
C PRO A 206 -14.83 4.06 23.01
N MET A 207 -14.65 5.22 23.68
CA MET A 207 -14.28 6.50 23.08
C MET A 207 -12.93 7.01 23.62
N LEU A 208 -12.07 6.12 24.12
CA LEU A 208 -10.75 6.48 24.61
C LEU A 208 -9.84 6.90 23.44
N SER A 209 -8.91 7.81 23.72
CA SER A 209 -8.01 8.36 22.68
C SER A 209 -7.14 7.30 21.99
N ASP A 210 -6.76 6.24 22.69
CA ASP A 210 -5.98 5.11 22.19
C ASP A 210 -6.84 4.03 21.50
N SER A 211 -8.18 4.13 21.61
CA SER A 211 -9.08 3.19 20.93
C SER A 211 -8.92 3.28 19.41
N PRO A 212 -8.93 2.14 18.70
CA PRO A 212 -8.82 2.13 17.25
C PRO A 212 -9.92 2.96 16.58
N LEU A 213 -9.56 3.79 15.59
CA LEU A 213 -10.55 4.50 14.78
C LEU A 213 -11.45 3.51 14.04
N LEU A 214 -10.88 2.51 13.35
CA LEU A 214 -11.66 1.46 12.69
C LEU A 214 -11.96 0.31 13.67
N TRP A 215 -13.09 0.37 14.35
CA TRP A 215 -13.54 -0.63 15.32
C TRP A 215 -13.93 -1.94 14.65
N SER A 216 -13.37 -3.07 15.09
CA SER A 216 -13.64 -4.39 14.49
C SER A 216 -14.84 -5.13 15.04
N GLY A 217 -15.48 -4.61 16.11
CA GLY A 217 -16.67 -5.21 16.71
C GLY A 217 -16.41 -6.38 17.67
N HIS A 218 -15.17 -6.75 17.92
CA HIS A 218 -14.85 -7.78 18.92
C HIS A 218 -14.71 -7.17 20.32
N ALA A 219 -15.09 -7.96 21.34
CA ALA A 219 -14.95 -7.58 22.76
C ALA A 219 -13.50 -7.26 23.18
N SER A 220 -12.52 -7.53 22.32
CA SER A 220 -11.09 -7.36 22.56
C SER A 220 -10.56 -5.98 22.17
N GLU A 221 -11.32 -4.91 22.17
CA GLU A 221 -10.87 -3.52 21.88
C GLU A 221 -9.92 -3.37 20.66
N ARG A 222 -9.88 -4.36 19.80
CA ARG A 222 -8.99 -4.39 18.63
C ARG A 222 -9.64 -3.72 17.42
N GLY A 223 -8.83 -2.96 16.70
CA GLY A 223 -9.21 -2.43 15.39
C GLY A 223 -9.16 -3.47 14.27
N PHE A 224 -9.57 -3.07 13.09
CA PHE A 224 -9.38 -3.87 11.88
C PHE A 224 -7.90 -4.19 11.67
N SER A 225 -7.59 -5.44 11.38
CA SER A 225 -6.28 -5.80 10.84
C SER A 225 -6.18 -5.40 9.36
N ALA A 226 -4.95 -5.28 8.87
CA ALA A 226 -4.73 -5.01 7.45
C ALA A 226 -5.36 -6.10 6.55
N ASP A 227 -5.35 -7.34 6.98
CA ASP A 227 -5.92 -8.46 6.21
C ASP A 227 -7.45 -8.47 6.30
N SER A 228 -8.05 -8.21 7.46
CA SER A 228 -9.51 -8.09 7.58
C SER A 228 -10.04 -6.92 6.75
N LEU A 229 -9.36 -5.78 6.73
CA LEU A 229 -9.72 -4.66 5.86
C LEU A 229 -9.67 -5.06 4.38
N TRP A 230 -8.60 -5.75 3.96
CA TRP A 230 -8.47 -6.23 2.58
C TRP A 230 -9.61 -7.17 2.18
N HIS A 231 -9.95 -8.14 3.04
CA HIS A 231 -11.06 -9.07 2.79
C HIS A 231 -12.39 -8.34 2.64
N ASN A 232 -12.70 -7.40 3.54
CA ASN A 232 -13.93 -6.61 3.48
C ASN A 232 -14.00 -5.72 2.22
N MET A 233 -12.90 -5.03 1.87
CA MET A 233 -12.85 -4.22 0.64
C MET A 233 -13.04 -5.07 -0.61
N ARG A 234 -12.47 -6.27 -0.66
CA ARG A 234 -12.66 -7.21 -1.78
C ARG A 234 -14.11 -7.68 -1.88
N GLU A 235 -14.77 -7.94 -0.75
CA GLU A 235 -16.17 -8.33 -0.71
C GLU A 235 -17.08 -7.19 -1.17
N LEU A 236 -16.80 -5.96 -0.79
CA LEU A 236 -17.51 -4.78 -1.30
C LEU A 236 -17.32 -4.61 -2.81
N CYS A 237 -16.12 -4.81 -3.34
CA CYS A 237 -15.89 -4.80 -4.78
C CYS A 237 -16.69 -5.90 -5.50
N ARG A 238 -16.83 -7.09 -4.88
CA ARG A 238 -17.63 -8.18 -5.42
C ARG A 238 -19.13 -7.80 -5.46
N SER A 239 -19.66 -7.30 -4.36
CA SER A 239 -21.09 -6.93 -4.26
C SER A 239 -21.45 -5.70 -5.10
N ALA A 240 -20.49 -4.82 -5.37
CA ALA A 240 -20.66 -3.67 -6.25
C ALA A 240 -20.33 -3.96 -7.73
N ASP A 241 -19.98 -5.21 -8.06
CA ASP A 241 -19.51 -5.65 -9.37
C ASP A 241 -18.41 -4.75 -9.95
N ILE A 242 -17.35 -4.53 -9.16
CA ILE A 242 -16.20 -3.73 -9.57
C ILE A 242 -15.01 -4.67 -9.77
N ARG A 243 -14.49 -4.70 -10.99
CA ARG A 243 -13.33 -5.51 -11.38
C ARG A 243 -12.34 -4.67 -12.16
N LYS A 244 -11.10 -5.07 -12.07
CA LYS A 244 -10.01 -4.56 -12.92
C LYS A 244 -10.19 -5.09 -14.35
N PHE A 245 -9.45 -4.48 -15.26
CA PHE A 245 -9.38 -4.91 -16.66
C PHE A 245 -9.03 -6.40 -16.83
N ASP A 246 -8.20 -6.97 -15.92
CA ASP A 246 -7.80 -8.37 -15.94
C ASP A 246 -8.77 -9.31 -15.20
N GLY A 247 -10.00 -8.85 -14.90
CA GLY A 247 -11.04 -9.59 -14.19
C GLY A 247 -10.81 -9.74 -12.69
N ARG A 248 -9.65 -9.36 -12.17
CA ARG A 248 -9.34 -9.42 -10.72
C ARG A 248 -10.02 -8.29 -9.97
N PHE A 249 -10.14 -8.44 -8.65
CA PHE A 249 -10.63 -7.36 -7.81
C PHE A 249 -9.57 -6.28 -7.59
N PRO A 250 -9.96 -4.99 -7.50
CA PRO A 250 -9.08 -3.91 -7.08
C PRO A 250 -8.44 -4.18 -5.70
N ARG A 251 -7.25 -3.66 -5.52
CA ARG A 251 -6.53 -3.75 -4.24
C ARG A 251 -6.82 -2.51 -3.40
N VAL A 252 -6.69 -2.62 -2.08
CA VAL A 252 -6.77 -1.44 -1.20
C VAL A 252 -5.78 -0.34 -1.60
N HIS A 253 -4.62 -0.71 -2.16
CA HIS A 253 -3.65 0.27 -2.63
C HIS A 253 -4.10 1.05 -3.87
N ASP A 254 -5.05 0.53 -4.62
CA ASP A 254 -5.57 1.18 -5.82
C ASP A 254 -6.39 2.45 -5.49
N TYR A 255 -6.98 2.57 -4.28
CA TYR A 255 -7.56 3.82 -3.78
C TYR A 255 -6.52 4.96 -3.69
N ARG A 256 -5.32 4.62 -3.24
CA ARG A 256 -4.23 5.58 -3.15
C ARG A 256 -3.72 6.02 -4.53
N HIS A 257 -3.71 5.10 -5.49
CA HIS A 257 -3.44 5.44 -6.90
C HIS A 257 -4.52 6.38 -7.44
N SER A 258 -5.80 6.07 -7.18
CA SER A 258 -6.94 6.92 -7.59
C SER A 258 -6.83 8.33 -7.00
N PHE A 259 -6.54 8.45 -5.70
CA PHE A 259 -6.33 9.75 -5.04
C PHE A 259 -5.24 10.58 -5.74
N ALA A 260 -4.07 9.98 -5.98
CA ALA A 260 -2.96 10.67 -6.61
C ALA A 260 -3.32 11.15 -8.02
N ILE A 261 -3.88 10.26 -8.83
CA ILE A 261 -4.26 10.54 -10.21
C ILE A 261 -5.37 11.58 -10.29
N SER A 262 -6.43 11.45 -9.48
CA SER A 262 -7.52 12.43 -9.44
C SER A 262 -7.03 13.81 -8.99
N THR A 263 -6.06 13.87 -8.08
CA THR A 263 -5.45 15.13 -7.66
C THR A 263 -4.64 15.77 -8.78
N LEU A 264 -3.82 15.00 -9.49
CA LEU A 264 -3.03 15.48 -10.62
C LEU A 264 -3.92 15.94 -11.78
N LEU A 265 -4.97 15.19 -12.11
CA LEU A 265 -5.95 15.57 -13.14
C LEU A 265 -6.68 16.86 -12.79
N ARG A 266 -7.12 17.02 -11.54
CA ARG A 266 -7.75 18.25 -11.07
C ARG A 266 -6.81 19.46 -11.21
N TRP A 267 -5.54 19.33 -10.76
CA TRP A 267 -4.55 20.41 -10.92
C TRP A 267 -4.29 20.73 -12.38
N TYR A 268 -4.18 19.69 -13.21
CA TYR A 268 -3.97 19.88 -14.64
C TYR A 268 -5.14 20.66 -15.28
N ARG A 269 -6.38 20.26 -15.00
CA ARG A 269 -7.60 20.92 -15.51
C ARG A 269 -7.73 22.36 -15.03
N SER A 270 -7.33 22.65 -13.80
CA SER A 270 -7.34 24.03 -13.25
C SER A 270 -6.15 24.88 -13.67
N GLY A 271 -5.26 24.40 -14.54
CA GLY A 271 -4.12 25.17 -15.06
C GLY A 271 -2.97 25.35 -14.09
N VAL A 272 -2.99 24.66 -12.95
CA VAL A 272 -1.93 24.71 -11.93
C VAL A 272 -0.66 24.05 -12.46
N ASP A 273 0.50 24.61 -12.13
CA ASP A 273 1.80 23.99 -12.40
C ASP A 273 1.96 22.72 -11.55
N ILE A 274 1.86 21.58 -12.23
CA ILE A 274 1.99 20.27 -11.58
C ILE A 274 3.39 20.09 -11.02
N GLN A 275 4.45 20.50 -11.73
CA GLN A 275 5.84 20.29 -11.29
C GLN A 275 6.10 21.00 -9.96
N ALA A 276 5.62 22.21 -9.80
CA ALA A 276 5.73 22.97 -8.56
C ALA A 276 4.93 22.33 -7.41
N ARG A 277 3.87 21.56 -7.71
CA ARG A 277 2.99 20.95 -6.71
C ARG A 277 3.30 19.48 -6.40
N LEU A 278 4.10 18.80 -7.21
CA LEU A 278 4.50 17.40 -6.94
C LEU A 278 5.13 17.18 -5.55
N PRO A 279 6.02 18.05 -5.04
CA PRO A 279 6.57 17.89 -3.70
C PRO A 279 5.51 17.93 -2.59
N LEU A 280 4.48 18.77 -2.75
CA LEU A 280 3.37 18.86 -1.80
C LEU A 280 2.56 17.55 -1.79
N LEU A 281 2.24 17.00 -2.97
CA LEU A 281 1.55 15.71 -3.07
C LEU A 281 2.40 14.59 -2.49
N ALA A 282 3.71 14.57 -2.77
CA ALA A 282 4.63 13.59 -2.22
C ALA A 282 4.65 13.64 -0.68
N THR A 283 4.72 14.84 -0.10
CA THR A 283 4.69 15.07 1.36
C THR A 283 3.35 14.63 1.95
N TYR A 284 2.24 15.05 1.36
CA TYR A 284 0.89 14.68 1.79
C TYR A 284 0.73 13.15 1.81
N MET A 285 1.13 12.48 0.75
CA MET A 285 1.08 11.02 0.65
C MET A 285 2.14 10.33 1.52
N GLY A 286 3.15 11.01 2.03
CA GLY A 286 4.27 10.42 2.76
C GLY A 286 5.17 9.58 1.86
N HIS A 287 5.45 10.05 0.64
CA HIS A 287 6.47 9.48 -0.22
C HIS A 287 7.85 9.95 0.21
N VAL A 288 8.82 9.04 0.21
CA VAL A 288 10.22 9.36 0.56
C VAL A 288 10.94 10.00 -0.62
N SER A 289 10.47 9.73 -1.82
CA SER A 289 11.02 10.26 -3.07
C SER A 289 9.91 10.76 -3.98
N ILE A 290 10.13 11.88 -4.63
CA ILE A 290 9.24 12.46 -5.66
C ILE A 290 9.04 11.48 -6.82
N VAL A 291 10.06 10.69 -7.17
CA VAL A 291 9.99 9.64 -8.20
C VAL A 291 8.82 8.68 -7.97
N SER A 292 8.46 8.41 -6.71
CA SER A 292 7.28 7.59 -6.39
C SER A 292 5.95 8.29 -6.75
N THR A 293 5.97 9.61 -6.92
CA THR A 293 4.81 10.43 -7.32
C THR A 293 4.81 10.65 -8.83
N GLU A 294 5.99 10.84 -9.43
CA GLU A 294 6.16 10.91 -10.89
C GLU A 294 5.67 9.65 -11.61
N TYR A 295 5.77 8.49 -10.94
CA TYR A 295 5.19 7.24 -11.44
C TYR A 295 3.73 7.40 -11.90
N TYR A 296 2.94 8.27 -11.25
CA TYR A 296 1.54 8.50 -11.61
C TYR A 296 1.37 9.25 -12.93
N LEU A 297 2.35 10.05 -13.34
CA LEU A 297 2.32 10.80 -14.60
C LEU A 297 2.37 9.86 -15.83
N HIS A 298 3.01 8.70 -15.69
CA HIS A 298 3.15 7.74 -16.78
C HIS A 298 1.91 6.86 -17.02
N PHE A 299 0.96 6.83 -16.07
CA PHE A 299 -0.17 5.89 -16.09
C PHE A 299 -1.53 6.53 -16.41
N VAL A 300 -1.54 7.78 -16.82
CA VAL A 300 -2.80 8.49 -17.05
C VAL A 300 -2.96 8.83 -18.52
N PRO A 301 -3.63 7.96 -19.33
CA PRO A 301 -4.06 8.33 -20.67
C PRO A 301 -4.84 9.65 -20.67
N ASP A 302 -5.66 9.89 -19.63
CA ASP A 302 -6.43 11.11 -19.45
C ASP A 302 -5.54 12.36 -19.26
N LEU A 303 -4.35 12.24 -18.69
CA LEU A 303 -3.36 13.33 -18.68
C LEU A 303 -2.83 13.62 -20.07
N ALA A 304 -2.59 12.59 -20.88
CA ALA A 304 -2.18 12.75 -22.28
C ALA A 304 -3.32 13.40 -23.11
N HIS A 305 -4.56 12.97 -22.93
CA HIS A 305 -5.73 13.59 -23.55
C HIS A 305 -5.94 15.04 -23.07
N ALA A 306 -5.85 15.29 -21.78
CA ALA A 306 -5.96 16.62 -21.22
C ALA A 306 -4.80 17.53 -21.71
N ALA A 307 -3.58 17.00 -21.86
CA ALA A 307 -2.45 17.70 -22.44
C ALA A 307 -2.70 18.02 -23.92
N SER A 308 -3.20 17.07 -24.69
CA SER A 308 -3.57 17.27 -26.09
C SER A 308 -4.66 18.33 -26.24
N ASN A 309 -5.71 18.27 -25.43
CA ASN A 309 -6.79 19.26 -25.46
C ASN A 309 -6.29 20.68 -25.12
N ARG A 310 -5.41 20.79 -24.12
CA ARG A 310 -4.82 22.08 -23.74
C ARG A 310 -3.86 22.61 -24.82
N PHE A 311 -3.12 21.72 -25.46
CA PHE A 311 -2.27 22.06 -26.60
C PHE A 311 -3.14 22.53 -27.78
N CYS A 312 -4.18 21.78 -28.14
CA CYS A 312 -5.11 22.15 -29.20
C CYS A 312 -5.82 23.48 -28.91
N SER A 313 -6.27 23.73 -27.67
CA SER A 313 -6.93 24.99 -27.32
C SER A 313 -5.97 26.20 -27.39
N ARG A 314 -4.68 26.00 -27.08
CA ARG A 314 -3.67 27.06 -27.06
C ARG A 314 -3.01 27.29 -28.43
N TYR A 315 -2.84 26.24 -29.20
CA TYR A 315 -2.05 26.25 -30.45
C TYR A 315 -2.82 25.74 -31.67
N GLY A 316 -4.06 25.25 -31.50
CA GLY A 316 -4.83 24.63 -32.57
C GLY A 316 -5.08 25.56 -33.76
N ALA A 317 -5.30 26.88 -33.49
CA ALA A 317 -5.43 27.87 -34.52
C ALA A 317 -4.13 28.11 -35.35
N LEU A 318 -2.96 27.87 -34.74
CA LEU A 318 -1.66 28.00 -35.39
C LEU A 318 -1.30 26.79 -36.24
N ILE A 319 -1.96 25.64 -36.01
CA ILE A 319 -1.66 24.34 -36.66
C ILE A 319 -2.66 24.05 -37.78
N GLN A 320 -3.85 24.67 -37.77
CA GLN A 320 -4.76 24.59 -38.92
C GLN A 320 -4.10 25.26 -40.12
N ARG A 321 -3.61 24.43 -41.07
CA ARG A 321 -3.17 24.94 -42.36
C ARG A 321 -4.32 25.73 -43.00
N PRO A 322 -4.10 26.95 -43.50
CA PRO A 322 -5.12 27.58 -44.32
C PRO A 322 -5.44 26.62 -45.49
N ALA A 323 -6.72 26.36 -45.72
CA ALA A 323 -7.17 25.61 -46.87
C ALA A 323 -6.54 26.25 -48.09
N GLN A 324 -5.77 25.50 -48.88
CA GLN A 324 -5.24 25.98 -50.15
C GLN A 324 -6.43 26.40 -50.98
N GLY A 325 -6.52 27.70 -51.21
CA GLY A 325 -7.46 28.27 -52.14
C GLY A 325 -7.25 27.62 -53.49
N GLY A 326 -8.27 26.96 -53.99
CA GLY A 326 -8.28 26.45 -55.34
C GLY A 326 -8.02 27.63 -56.30
N VAL A 327 -6.97 27.48 -57.11
CA VAL A 327 -6.77 28.32 -58.29
C VAL A 327 -7.64 27.68 -59.38
N SER A 328 -8.63 28.45 -59.79
CA SER A 328 -9.43 28.22 -61.04
C SER A 328 -8.54 28.39 -62.26
#